data_574769f913ab7aca16553da59aa600d3
#
_entry.id   574769f913ab7aca16553da59aa600d3
#
_cell.length_a   1.000
_cell.length_b   1.000
_cell.length_c   1.000
_cell.angle_alpha   90.00
_cell.angle_beta   90.00
_cell.angle_gamma   90.00
#
_symmetry.space_group_name_H-M   'P 1'
#
loop_
_entity.id
_entity.type
_entity.pdbx_description
1 polymer ?
#
loop_
_entity_poly.entity_id
_entity_poly.type
_entity_poly.pdbx_seq_one_letter_code
_entity_poly.pdbx_strand_id
1 'polypeptide(L)'
;LVRYPHGGTFEIPILTVNNRSRKCRAILDPNAVDAIGINPKVAEQLSGADFDGDQVVVIPTNSRVKIKNQKPLKGLIGFDPKTAYSTDEKVVNGKTVRVNAAGIPVKIMSKEYKQKQMGIVSNLITDMTLAGAKPEELERAVRHSMVVIDAEKHKLDYKQSEKDNGIAELKKKYQLHTNENGNESTGASTLLSRRNQTIRVPET
;
A
#
# COMPACT_ATOMS: atom_id res chain seq x y z
N LEU A 1 11.95 10.99 1.03
CA LEU A 1 11.39 10.23 2.15
C LEU A 1 10.72 8.96 1.65
N VAL A 2 10.80 7.88 2.41
CA VAL A 2 10.10 6.62 2.11
C VAL A 2 9.42 6.14 3.39
N ARG A 3 8.10 5.98 3.35
CA ARG A 3 7.32 5.35 4.42
C ARG A 3 6.93 3.94 3.97
N TYR A 4 7.05 2.96 4.84
CA TYR A 4 6.69 1.57 4.55
C TYR A 4 5.37 1.18 5.23
N PRO A 5 4.56 0.35 4.54
CA PRO A 5 4.70 -0.09 3.14
C PRO A 5 4.42 1.06 2.15
N HIS A 6 5.10 1.07 0.99
CA HIS A 6 4.85 2.07 -0.05
C HIS A 6 4.49 1.39 -1.39
N GLY A 7 3.73 2.09 -2.21
CA GLY A 7 3.22 1.56 -3.48
C GLY A 7 4.18 1.74 -4.67
N GLY A 8 5.24 2.53 -4.51
CA GLY A 8 6.17 2.76 -5.61
C GLY A 8 6.77 4.17 -5.63
N THR A 9 7.39 4.53 -6.74
CA THR A 9 8.13 5.80 -6.89
C THR A 9 7.25 7.06 -6.79
N PHE A 10 5.94 6.93 -6.96
CA PHE A 10 4.97 8.03 -6.79
C PHE A 10 4.68 8.36 -5.31
N GLU A 11 5.11 7.49 -4.38
CA GLU A 11 5.03 7.70 -2.93
C GLU A 11 6.40 8.05 -2.31
N ILE A 12 7.37 8.47 -3.12
CA ILE A 12 8.70 8.88 -2.65
C ILE A 12 8.87 10.39 -2.89
N PRO A 13 8.41 11.26 -1.99
CA PRO A 13 8.59 12.69 -2.13
C PRO A 13 10.06 13.08 -1.97
N ILE A 14 10.52 13.96 -2.87
CA ILE A 14 11.84 14.61 -2.77
C ILE A 14 11.62 15.99 -2.17
N LEU A 15 12.25 16.24 -1.05
CA LEU A 15 12.06 17.45 -0.27
C LEU A 15 13.38 18.24 -0.14
N THR A 16 13.25 19.54 -0.07
CA THR A 16 14.38 20.42 0.27
C THR A 16 14.47 20.58 1.78
N VAL A 17 15.65 20.34 2.33
CA VAL A 17 15.91 20.52 3.76
C VAL A 17 15.83 22.00 4.13
N ASN A 18 15.08 22.33 5.17
CA ASN A 18 14.95 23.68 5.71
C ASN A 18 15.05 23.69 7.24
N ASN A 19 16.26 23.86 7.75
CA ASN A 19 16.54 23.91 9.18
C ASN A 19 16.20 25.28 9.83
N ARG A 20 15.66 26.25 9.06
CA ARG A 20 15.30 27.58 9.53
C ARG A 20 13.81 27.80 9.74
N SER A 21 13.00 26.76 9.61
CA SER A 21 11.54 26.87 9.79
C SER A 21 11.19 27.19 11.25
N ARG A 22 10.66 28.38 11.50
CA ARG A 22 10.21 28.80 12.85
C ARG A 22 9.10 27.89 13.38
N LYS A 23 8.18 27.45 12.52
CA LYS A 23 7.09 26.54 12.90
C LYS A 23 7.61 25.17 13.33
N CYS A 24 8.59 24.63 12.61
CA CYS A 24 9.19 23.36 12.96
C CYS A 24 9.94 23.45 14.31
N ARG A 25 10.72 24.51 14.51
CA ARG A 25 11.48 24.74 15.76
C ARG A 25 10.59 24.97 16.99
N ALA A 26 9.35 25.37 16.81
CA ALA A 26 8.39 25.50 17.91
C ALA A 26 7.85 24.15 18.39
N ILE A 27 8.01 23.10 17.60
CA ILE A 27 7.45 21.76 17.86
C ILE A 27 8.57 20.75 18.13
N LEU A 28 9.64 20.80 17.33
CA LEU A 28 10.78 19.88 17.42
C LEU A 28 11.97 20.58 18.05
N ASP A 29 12.61 19.88 18.99
CA ASP A 29 13.91 20.32 19.52
C ASP A 29 14.91 20.43 18.35
N PRO A 30 15.70 21.53 18.28
CA PRO A 30 16.74 21.71 17.26
C PRO A 30 17.77 20.58 17.20
N ASN A 31 17.95 19.86 18.30
CA ASN A 31 18.88 18.73 18.42
C ASN A 31 18.19 17.37 18.28
N ALA A 32 16.90 17.32 17.96
CA ALA A 32 16.21 16.05 17.70
C ALA A 32 16.89 15.31 16.54
N VAL A 33 17.36 14.09 16.81
CA VAL A 33 18.07 13.23 15.85
C VAL A 33 17.17 12.16 15.25
N ASP A 34 16.00 11.97 15.81
CA ASP A 34 15.06 10.87 15.54
C ASP A 34 13.71 11.36 14.97
N ALA A 35 13.56 12.66 14.75
CA ALA A 35 12.33 13.24 14.22
C ALA A 35 12.59 14.32 13.16
N ILE A 36 11.69 14.40 12.19
CA ILE A 36 11.68 15.44 11.14
C ILE A 36 10.29 16.05 11.02
N GLY A 37 10.24 17.37 10.81
CA GLY A 37 9.00 18.03 10.43
C GLY A 37 8.81 18.04 8.92
N ILE A 38 7.61 17.70 8.45
CA ILE A 38 7.24 17.78 7.03
C ILE A 38 6.01 18.66 6.83
N ASN A 39 5.84 19.19 5.62
CA ASN A 39 4.62 19.90 5.26
C ASN A 39 3.44 18.88 5.21
N PRO A 40 2.26 19.20 5.80
CA PRO A 40 1.11 18.31 5.75
C PRO A 40 0.72 17.83 4.34
N LYS A 41 0.87 18.67 3.32
CA LYS A 41 0.64 18.28 1.92
C LYS A 41 1.58 17.18 1.42
N VAL A 42 2.74 17.01 2.03
CA VAL A 42 3.66 15.92 1.70
C VAL A 42 3.18 14.60 2.28
N ALA A 43 2.47 14.62 3.40
CA ALA A 43 1.88 13.41 3.98
C ALA A 43 0.87 12.75 3.02
N GLU A 44 0.16 13.52 2.21
CA GLU A 44 -0.74 12.99 1.17
C GLU A 44 0.00 12.16 0.11
N GLN A 45 1.31 12.37 -0.05
CA GLN A 45 2.17 11.58 -0.95
C GLN A 45 2.83 10.38 -0.25
N LEU A 46 2.67 10.28 1.07
CA LEU A 46 3.15 9.17 1.88
C LEU A 46 1.93 8.36 2.31
N SER A 47 1.50 7.43 1.48
CA SER A 47 0.25 6.69 1.65
C SER A 47 0.01 6.23 3.09
N GLY A 48 -1.13 6.64 3.65
CA GLY A 48 -1.52 6.31 5.02
C GLY A 48 -0.76 7.07 6.13
N ALA A 49 -0.01 8.13 5.82
CA ALA A 49 0.61 8.97 6.84
C ALA A 49 -0.45 9.85 7.53
N ASP A 50 -0.57 9.72 8.84
CA ASP A 50 -1.53 10.46 9.67
C ASP A 50 -0.90 11.15 10.89
N PHE A 51 0.43 11.16 10.97
CA PHE A 51 1.24 11.81 12.00
C PHE A 51 1.04 11.27 13.43
N ASP A 52 0.60 10.05 13.59
CA ASP A 52 0.42 9.38 14.87
C ASP A 52 1.66 8.61 15.38
N GLY A 53 2.83 8.93 14.87
CA GLY A 53 4.10 8.26 15.15
C GLY A 53 4.66 7.51 13.94
N ASP A 54 4.31 7.94 12.75
CA ASP A 54 4.82 7.40 11.50
C ASP A 54 6.34 7.41 11.43
N GLN A 55 6.91 6.32 10.95
CA GLN A 55 8.33 6.20 10.68
C GLN A 55 8.62 6.34 9.19
N VAL A 56 9.65 7.10 8.86
CA VAL A 56 10.11 7.28 7.49
C VAL A 56 11.62 7.05 7.38
N VAL A 57 12.04 6.46 6.27
CA VAL A 57 13.45 6.43 5.89
C VAL A 57 13.79 7.73 5.17
N VAL A 58 14.80 8.44 5.67
CA VAL A 58 15.35 9.63 5.03
C VAL A 58 16.56 9.23 4.23
N ILE A 59 16.52 9.43 2.92
CA ILE A 59 17.63 9.13 2.02
C ILE A 59 18.19 10.46 1.52
N PRO A 60 19.40 10.86 1.96
CA PRO A 60 20.04 12.07 1.44
C PRO A 60 20.31 11.92 -0.05
N THR A 61 19.88 12.89 -0.85
CA THR A 61 20.21 12.94 -2.28
C THR A 61 21.52 13.65 -2.50
N ASN A 62 22.42 13.06 -3.26
CA ASN A 62 23.71 13.61 -3.61
C ASN A 62 24.09 13.19 -5.04
N SER A 63 25.30 13.50 -5.48
CA SER A 63 25.78 13.14 -6.82
C SER A 63 25.82 11.63 -7.08
N ARG A 64 25.89 10.79 -6.04
CA ARG A 64 25.95 9.31 -6.16
C ARG A 64 24.59 8.65 -6.08
N VAL A 65 23.62 9.26 -5.36
CA VAL A 65 22.29 8.70 -5.18
C VAL A 65 21.27 9.51 -5.97
N LYS A 66 20.77 8.91 -7.05
CA LYS A 66 19.69 9.49 -7.87
C LYS A 66 18.41 8.70 -7.61
N ILE A 67 17.45 9.32 -6.94
CA ILE A 67 16.14 8.72 -6.73
C ILE A 67 15.18 9.26 -7.77
N LYS A 68 14.55 8.36 -8.51
CA LYS A 68 13.45 8.71 -9.41
C LYS A 68 12.17 8.78 -8.58
N ASN A 69 11.51 9.93 -8.60
CA ASN A 69 10.14 10.04 -8.12
C ASN A 69 9.19 10.25 -9.29
N GLN A 70 7.92 10.01 -9.05
CA GLN A 70 6.83 10.30 -9.97
C GLN A 70 5.80 11.18 -9.26
N LYS A 71 4.97 11.86 -10.04
CA LYS A 71 3.83 12.58 -9.48
C LYS A 71 2.88 11.59 -8.81
N PRO A 72 2.17 12.00 -7.75
CA PRO A 72 1.12 11.19 -7.15
C PRO A 72 0.13 10.69 -8.20
N LEU A 73 -0.34 9.45 -8.04
CA LEU A 73 -1.35 8.87 -8.93
C LEU A 73 -2.67 9.63 -8.75
N LYS A 74 -3.27 10.06 -9.86
CA LYS A 74 -4.44 10.95 -9.84
C LYS A 74 -5.64 10.35 -9.09
N GLY A 75 -5.88 9.07 -9.24
CA GLY A 75 -7.01 8.41 -8.62
C GLY A 75 -6.83 8.06 -7.14
N LEU A 76 -5.64 8.33 -6.57
CA LEU A 76 -5.44 8.23 -5.12
C LEU A 76 -5.77 9.55 -4.42
N ILE A 77 -5.81 10.67 -5.17
CA ILE A 77 -6.09 11.98 -4.59
C ILE A 77 -7.55 12.01 -4.13
N GLY A 78 -7.75 12.23 -2.83
CA GLY A 78 -9.07 12.26 -2.21
C GLY A 78 -9.76 10.89 -2.07
N PHE A 79 -9.09 9.80 -2.36
CA PHE A 79 -9.63 8.47 -2.10
C PHE A 79 -9.58 8.17 -0.60
N ASP A 80 -10.75 7.96 0.00
CA ASP A 80 -10.90 7.53 1.38
C ASP A 80 -11.49 6.11 1.44
N PRO A 81 -10.72 5.12 1.88
CA PRO A 81 -11.19 3.73 2.03
C PRO A 81 -12.44 3.60 2.92
N LYS A 82 -12.53 4.43 3.98
CA LYS A 82 -13.60 4.36 4.96
C LYS A 82 -14.93 4.79 4.38
N THR A 83 -14.90 5.79 3.51
CA THR A 83 -16.12 6.24 2.79
C THR A 83 -16.48 5.27 1.68
N ALA A 84 -15.49 4.80 0.90
CA ALA A 84 -15.75 4.00 -0.28
C ALA A 84 -16.24 2.58 0.02
N TYR A 85 -15.82 1.99 1.14
CA TYR A 85 -16.10 0.59 1.48
C TYR A 85 -16.62 0.41 2.91
N SER A 86 -17.36 1.39 3.42
CA SER A 86 -18.03 1.31 4.73
C SER A 86 -19.01 0.13 4.80
N THR A 87 -19.22 -0.35 6.01
CA THR A 87 -20.23 -1.38 6.30
C THR A 87 -21.05 -0.98 7.50
N ASP A 88 -22.34 -1.35 7.51
CA ASP A 88 -23.26 -1.10 8.60
C ASP A 88 -23.62 -2.39 9.33
N GLU A 89 -24.05 -2.28 10.58
CA GLU A 89 -24.59 -3.41 11.32
C GLU A 89 -26.09 -3.58 11.04
N LYS A 90 -26.49 -4.82 10.72
CA LYS A 90 -27.90 -5.21 10.59
C LYS A 90 -28.16 -6.52 11.32
N VAL A 91 -29.37 -6.66 11.85
CA VAL A 91 -29.83 -7.93 12.41
C VAL A 91 -30.53 -8.71 11.31
N VAL A 92 -29.98 -9.88 10.99
CA VAL A 92 -30.54 -10.81 10.00
C VAL A 92 -30.73 -12.16 10.69
N ASN A 93 -31.96 -12.66 10.72
CA ASN A 93 -32.32 -13.92 11.39
C ASN A 93 -31.84 -13.98 12.85
N GLY A 94 -31.99 -12.88 13.61
CA GLY A 94 -31.60 -12.78 15.03
C GLY A 94 -30.08 -12.68 15.28
N LYS A 95 -29.25 -12.59 14.22
CA LYS A 95 -27.79 -12.41 14.34
C LYS A 95 -27.38 -11.06 13.81
N THR A 96 -26.51 -10.37 14.53
CA THR A 96 -25.89 -9.14 14.05
C THR A 96 -24.83 -9.49 12.99
N VAL A 97 -25.00 -8.96 11.80
CA VAL A 97 -24.07 -9.12 10.67
C VAL A 97 -23.69 -7.75 10.12
N ARG A 98 -22.50 -7.67 9.54
CA ARG A 98 -22.11 -6.49 8.77
C ARG A 98 -22.61 -6.61 7.33
N VAL A 99 -23.15 -5.53 6.80
CA VAL A 99 -23.62 -5.43 5.42
C VAL A 99 -22.98 -4.24 4.72
N ASN A 100 -22.78 -4.34 3.40
CA ASN A 100 -22.35 -3.22 2.58
C ASN A 100 -23.53 -2.28 2.23
N ALA A 101 -23.28 -1.23 1.47
CA ALA A 101 -24.28 -0.26 1.05
C ALA A 101 -25.47 -0.88 0.30
N ALA A 102 -25.29 -2.03 -0.37
CA ALA A 102 -26.36 -2.78 -1.01
C ALA A 102 -27.12 -3.72 -0.05
N GLY A 103 -26.81 -3.71 1.24
CA GLY A 103 -27.42 -4.59 2.24
C GLY A 103 -26.96 -6.05 2.19
N ILE A 104 -25.89 -6.34 1.45
CA ILE A 104 -25.33 -7.69 1.30
C ILE A 104 -24.38 -7.98 2.47
N PRO A 105 -24.52 -9.13 3.16
CA PRO A 105 -23.61 -9.53 4.22
C PRO A 105 -22.16 -9.60 3.76
N VAL A 106 -21.25 -9.01 4.53
CA VAL A 106 -19.83 -8.97 4.22
C VAL A 106 -19.01 -9.76 5.25
N LYS A 107 -17.92 -10.34 4.77
CA LYS A 107 -16.94 -11.02 5.62
C LYS A 107 -15.99 -10.00 6.21
N ILE A 108 -15.95 -9.93 7.54
CA ILE A 108 -15.00 -9.06 8.26
C ILE A 108 -13.61 -9.68 8.25
N MET A 109 -12.60 -8.84 8.03
CA MET A 109 -11.20 -9.24 8.02
C MET A 109 -10.70 -9.48 9.45
N SER A 110 -10.04 -10.64 9.69
CA SER A 110 -9.32 -10.87 10.95
C SER A 110 -7.92 -10.24 10.89
N LYS A 111 -7.30 -10.06 12.05
CA LYS A 111 -5.95 -9.48 12.17
C LYS A 111 -4.90 -10.33 11.43
N GLU A 112 -4.96 -11.65 11.58
CA GLU A 112 -4.04 -12.58 10.91
C GLU A 112 -4.24 -12.56 9.40
N TYR A 113 -5.49 -12.52 8.96
CA TYR A 113 -5.81 -12.45 7.53
C TYR A 113 -5.38 -11.12 6.92
N LYS A 114 -5.49 -10.01 7.66
CA LYS A 114 -4.97 -8.69 7.25
C LYS A 114 -3.49 -8.76 6.92
N GLN A 115 -2.67 -9.31 7.82
CA GLN A 115 -1.22 -9.43 7.60
C GLN A 115 -0.91 -10.19 6.32
N LYS A 116 -1.61 -11.32 6.10
CA LYS A 116 -1.47 -12.10 4.87
C LYS A 116 -1.86 -11.31 3.63
N GLN A 117 -2.99 -10.60 3.66
CA GLN A 117 -3.48 -9.82 2.53
C GLN A 117 -2.57 -8.62 2.23
N MET A 118 -2.06 -7.94 3.26
CA MET A 118 -1.08 -6.87 3.08
C MET A 118 0.17 -7.36 2.36
N GLY A 119 0.72 -8.53 2.75
CA GLY A 119 1.86 -9.14 2.06
C GLY A 119 1.55 -9.46 0.60
N ILE A 120 0.38 -10.03 0.32
CA ILE A 120 -0.05 -10.37 -1.05
C ILE A 120 -0.14 -9.11 -1.93
N VAL A 121 -0.79 -8.05 -1.43
CA VAL A 121 -0.99 -6.82 -2.22
C VAL A 121 0.31 -6.04 -2.38
N SER A 122 1.14 -5.95 -1.35
CA SER A 122 2.45 -5.30 -1.44
C SER A 122 3.37 -6.00 -2.46
N ASN A 123 3.37 -7.33 -2.49
CA ASN A 123 4.11 -8.09 -3.49
C ASN A 123 3.56 -7.86 -4.91
N LEU A 124 2.23 -7.80 -5.08
CA LEU A 124 1.63 -7.48 -6.37
C LEU A 124 2.07 -6.10 -6.86
N ILE A 125 2.00 -5.07 -6.01
CA ILE A 125 2.43 -3.71 -6.36
C ILE A 125 3.92 -3.68 -6.73
N THR A 126 4.75 -4.43 -6.01
CA THR A 126 6.18 -4.55 -6.32
C THR A 126 6.41 -5.18 -7.68
N ASP A 127 5.78 -6.32 -7.97
CA ASP A 127 5.90 -7.00 -9.26
C ASP A 127 5.39 -6.12 -10.40
N MET A 128 4.26 -5.45 -10.21
CA MET A 128 3.71 -4.48 -11.17
C MET A 128 4.68 -3.33 -11.44
N THR A 129 5.29 -2.77 -10.40
CA THR A 129 6.25 -1.67 -10.52
C THR A 129 7.50 -2.11 -11.29
N LEU A 130 8.05 -3.28 -10.97
CA LEU A 130 9.21 -3.86 -11.65
C LEU A 130 8.92 -4.20 -13.12
N ALA A 131 7.69 -4.65 -13.41
CA ALA A 131 7.24 -4.93 -14.77
C ALA A 131 6.84 -3.68 -15.58
N GLY A 132 6.95 -2.48 -15.00
CA GLY A 132 6.59 -1.24 -15.67
C GLY A 132 5.09 -1.08 -15.93
N ALA A 133 4.25 -1.52 -14.98
CA ALA A 133 2.80 -1.39 -15.07
C ALA A 133 2.37 0.07 -15.29
N LYS A 134 1.26 0.25 -15.99
CA LYS A 134 0.68 1.57 -16.23
C LYS A 134 0.24 2.22 -14.91
N PRO A 135 0.31 3.55 -14.79
CA PRO A 135 -0.13 4.27 -13.58
C PRO A 135 -1.55 3.92 -13.13
N GLU A 136 -2.48 3.75 -14.06
CA GLU A 136 -3.88 3.43 -13.78
C GLU A 136 -4.06 2.01 -13.20
N GLU A 137 -3.20 1.07 -13.58
CA GLU A 137 -3.20 -0.28 -13.02
C GLU A 137 -2.58 -0.29 -11.62
N LEU A 138 -1.46 0.42 -11.43
CA LEU A 138 -0.86 0.61 -10.10
C LEU A 138 -1.85 1.28 -9.12
N GLU A 139 -2.56 2.30 -9.59
CA GLU A 139 -3.58 2.99 -8.81
C GLU A 139 -4.63 2.02 -8.27
N ARG A 140 -5.14 1.10 -9.09
CA ARG A 140 -6.12 0.08 -8.68
C ARG A 140 -5.56 -0.81 -7.55
N ALA A 141 -4.33 -1.29 -7.70
CA ALA A 141 -3.68 -2.12 -6.69
C ALA A 141 -3.43 -1.34 -5.38
N VAL A 142 -3.00 -0.08 -5.46
CA VAL A 142 -2.75 0.78 -4.30
C VAL A 142 -4.05 1.14 -3.59
N ARG A 143 -5.12 1.48 -4.31
CA ARG A 143 -6.45 1.71 -3.69
C ARG A 143 -6.90 0.49 -2.88
N HIS A 144 -6.76 -0.71 -3.45
CA HIS A 144 -7.09 -1.92 -2.71
C HIS A 144 -6.17 -2.13 -1.48
N SER A 145 -4.88 -1.82 -1.58
CA SER A 145 -3.97 -1.93 -0.43
C SER A 145 -4.38 -0.99 0.72
N MET A 146 -4.80 0.24 0.42
CA MET A 146 -5.31 1.18 1.42
C MET A 146 -6.56 0.64 2.13
N VAL A 147 -7.47 0.00 1.39
CA VAL A 147 -8.63 -0.67 1.99
C VAL A 147 -8.20 -1.85 2.88
N VAL A 148 -7.25 -2.68 2.44
CA VAL A 148 -6.75 -3.82 3.22
C VAL A 148 -6.11 -3.38 4.54
N ILE A 149 -5.34 -2.29 4.53
CA ILE A 149 -4.71 -1.72 5.74
C ILE A 149 -5.77 -1.36 6.79
N ASP A 150 -6.87 -0.78 6.37
CA ASP A 150 -7.93 -0.28 7.25
C ASP A 150 -9.07 -1.27 7.50
N ALA A 151 -9.17 -2.35 6.72
CA ALA A 151 -10.32 -3.25 6.71
C ALA A 151 -10.62 -3.91 8.05
N GLU A 152 -9.62 -4.29 8.82
CA GLU A 152 -9.82 -4.92 10.13
C GLU A 152 -10.30 -3.90 11.16
N LYS A 153 -9.65 -2.74 11.24
CA LYS A 153 -9.95 -1.67 12.20
C LYS A 153 -11.34 -1.07 11.97
N HIS A 154 -11.67 -0.77 10.72
CA HIS A 154 -12.90 -0.07 10.32
C HIS A 154 -13.97 -0.98 9.72
N LYS A 155 -13.77 -2.31 9.75
CA LYS A 155 -14.73 -3.31 9.26
C LYS A 155 -15.18 -3.08 7.82
N LEU A 156 -14.21 -2.73 6.93
CA LEU A 156 -14.50 -2.40 5.53
C LEU A 156 -14.78 -3.63 4.67
N ASP A 157 -15.56 -3.45 3.59
CA ASP A 157 -15.81 -4.49 2.58
C ASP A 157 -14.60 -4.63 1.64
N TYR A 158 -13.54 -5.26 2.12
CA TYR A 158 -12.33 -5.50 1.34
C TYR A 158 -12.55 -6.44 0.17
N LYS A 159 -13.56 -7.30 0.22
CA LYS A 159 -13.90 -8.20 -0.90
C LYS A 159 -14.52 -7.46 -2.06
N GLN A 160 -15.35 -6.47 -1.80
CA GLN A 160 -15.85 -5.59 -2.85
C GLN A 160 -14.72 -4.77 -3.44
N SER A 161 -13.83 -4.23 -2.61
CA SER A 161 -12.63 -3.51 -3.09
C SER A 161 -11.73 -4.41 -3.96
N GLU A 162 -11.54 -5.68 -3.62
CA GLU A 162 -10.79 -6.65 -4.45
C GLU A 162 -11.38 -6.78 -5.85
N LYS A 163 -12.72 -6.83 -5.95
CA LYS A 163 -13.45 -6.93 -7.22
C LYS A 163 -13.39 -5.63 -8.02
N ASP A 164 -13.74 -4.49 -7.39
CA ASP A 164 -13.82 -3.19 -8.06
C ASP A 164 -12.46 -2.77 -8.64
N ASN A 165 -11.39 -3.12 -7.96
CA ASN A 165 -10.04 -2.84 -8.41
C ASN A 165 -9.45 -3.93 -9.32
N GLY A 166 -10.20 -5.01 -9.61
CA GLY A 166 -9.79 -6.08 -10.51
C GLY A 166 -8.48 -6.77 -10.11
N ILE A 167 -8.31 -7.02 -8.81
CA ILE A 167 -7.05 -7.54 -8.27
C ILE A 167 -6.72 -8.94 -8.83
N ALA A 168 -7.73 -9.77 -9.10
CA ALA A 168 -7.53 -11.07 -9.71
C ALA A 168 -6.93 -10.97 -11.13
N GLU A 169 -7.39 -9.99 -11.93
CA GLU A 169 -6.85 -9.71 -13.26
C GLU A 169 -5.41 -9.22 -13.21
N LEU A 170 -5.12 -8.30 -12.26
CA LEU A 170 -3.77 -7.78 -12.07
C LEU A 170 -2.81 -8.88 -11.64
N LYS A 171 -3.22 -9.77 -10.73
CA LYS A 171 -2.43 -10.96 -10.36
C LYS A 171 -2.17 -11.86 -11.55
N LYS A 172 -3.20 -12.14 -12.36
CA LYS A 172 -3.04 -12.94 -13.57
C LYS A 172 -2.08 -12.30 -14.57
N LYS A 173 -2.14 -10.98 -14.71
CA LYS A 173 -1.30 -10.26 -15.66
C LYS A 173 0.18 -10.16 -15.22
N TYR A 174 0.44 -9.94 -13.93
CA TYR A 174 1.77 -9.60 -13.43
C TYR A 174 2.44 -10.67 -12.58
N GLN A 175 1.70 -11.67 -12.13
CA GLN A 175 2.18 -12.72 -11.22
C GLN A 175 1.88 -14.13 -11.70
N LEU A 176 1.37 -14.30 -12.94
CA LEU A 176 1.13 -15.62 -13.50
C LEU A 176 2.46 -16.32 -13.76
N HIS A 177 2.56 -17.54 -13.29
CA HIS A 177 3.69 -18.42 -13.58
C HIS A 177 3.21 -19.87 -13.66
N THR A 178 3.92 -20.67 -14.42
CA THR A 178 3.69 -22.11 -14.51
C THR A 178 4.61 -22.79 -13.49
N ASN A 179 4.05 -23.63 -12.63
CA ASN A 179 4.83 -24.41 -11.69
C ASN A 179 5.51 -25.61 -12.37
N GLU A 180 6.37 -26.35 -11.65
CA GLU A 180 7.10 -27.49 -12.16
C GLU A 180 6.20 -28.63 -12.69
N ASN A 181 4.95 -28.67 -12.25
CA ASN A 181 3.94 -29.65 -12.67
C ASN A 181 3.11 -29.18 -13.87
N GLY A 182 3.47 -28.06 -14.50
CA GLY A 182 2.76 -27.50 -15.65
C GLY A 182 1.45 -26.75 -15.31
N ASN A 183 1.12 -26.58 -14.03
CA ASN A 183 -0.09 -25.87 -13.62
C ASN A 183 0.17 -24.36 -13.50
N GLU A 184 -0.76 -23.56 -14.01
CA GLU A 184 -0.73 -22.12 -13.84
C GLU A 184 -1.08 -21.73 -12.39
N SER A 185 -0.31 -20.83 -11.84
CA SER A 185 -0.49 -20.27 -10.50
C SER A 185 -0.18 -18.78 -10.51
N THR A 186 -0.77 -18.02 -9.59
CA THR A 186 -0.45 -16.61 -9.36
C THR A 186 0.17 -16.44 -8.00
N GLY A 187 1.23 -15.67 -7.92
CA GLY A 187 1.91 -15.38 -6.65
C GLY A 187 3.10 -14.47 -6.84
N ALA A 188 3.65 -14.00 -5.73
CA ALA A 188 4.78 -13.09 -5.79
C ALA A 188 5.97 -13.68 -6.54
N SER A 189 6.54 -12.88 -7.45
CA SER A 189 7.72 -13.25 -8.25
C SER A 189 9.03 -13.02 -7.50
N THR A 190 8.99 -12.35 -6.34
CA THR A 190 10.19 -11.99 -5.57
C THR A 190 10.91 -13.21 -4.99
N LEU A 191 12.23 -13.13 -4.87
CA LEU A 191 13.06 -14.20 -4.27
C LEU A 191 12.61 -14.58 -2.85
N LEU A 192 12.13 -13.62 -2.06
CA LEU A 192 11.66 -13.85 -0.70
C LEU A 192 10.42 -14.74 -0.63
N SER A 193 9.50 -14.63 -1.57
CA SER A 193 8.32 -15.50 -1.62
C SER A 193 8.60 -16.89 -2.16
N ARG A 194 9.74 -17.07 -2.80
CA ARG A 194 10.23 -18.35 -3.34
C ARG A 194 11.28 -19.04 -2.47
N ARG A 195 11.46 -18.60 -1.23
CA ARG A 195 12.51 -19.10 -0.33
C ARG A 195 12.53 -20.62 -0.11
N ASN A 196 11.41 -21.30 -0.36
CA ASN A 196 11.30 -22.75 -0.26
C ASN A 196 11.64 -23.48 -1.57
N GLN A 197 11.99 -22.77 -2.62
CA GLN A 197 12.41 -23.30 -3.91
C GLN A 197 13.89 -23.00 -4.12
N THR A 198 14.62 -23.97 -4.64
CA THR A 198 16.00 -23.74 -5.07
C THR A 198 15.98 -22.87 -6.31
N ILE A 199 16.38 -21.61 -6.17
CA ILE A 199 16.47 -20.66 -7.29
C ILE A 199 17.94 -20.46 -7.59
N ARG A 200 18.37 -20.77 -8.83
CA ARG A 200 19.67 -20.32 -9.33
C ARG A 200 19.57 -18.83 -9.60
N VAL A 201 20.36 -18.05 -8.87
CA VAL A 201 20.60 -16.65 -9.20
C VAL A 201 21.57 -16.63 -10.38
N PRO A 202 21.24 -15.94 -11.49
CA PRO A 202 22.24 -15.79 -12.57
C PRO A 202 23.49 -15.13 -12.03
N GLU A 203 24.65 -15.71 -12.32
CA GLU A 203 25.92 -15.05 -12.07
C GLU A 203 26.01 -13.81 -12.97
N THR A 204 26.28 -12.64 -12.35
CA THR A 204 26.45 -11.35 -13.06
C THR A 204 27.86 -11.26 -13.64
#